data_e97f7cc0525110f55578a180b65dba1b
#
_entry.id   e97f7cc0525110f55578a180b65dba1b
#
_cell.length_a   1.000
_cell.length_b   1.000
_cell.length_c   1.000
_cell.angle_alpha   90.00
_cell.angle_beta   90.00
_cell.angle_gamma   90.00
#
_symmetry.space_group_name_H-M   'P 1'
#
loop_
_entity.id
_entity.type
_entity.pdbx_description
1 polymer ?
#
loop_
_entity_poly.entity_id
_entity_poly.type
_entity_poly.pdbx_seq_one_letter_code
_entity_poly.pdbx_strand_id
1 'polypeptide(L)'
;MSDFWIRVFAFLLFPCSGKKRKAFRARHGETAVMNRKLREKGIIGRDTYIGLGTVIIDKRTRIGKFCSIARNVMIGTTTHPTDFLTTSPIPYRNMHSVTEGLVFPDDKLVNYTYSRPVTIGNDVWIGMNAVIMDGITIGDGAVIGAGAIVTHDVPPYAVVMGVPARVARYRFDEETIRRLLKVRWWDRPDDVILSLTMDDVEGCLRRLENLPAPPSPAQ
;
A
#
# COMPACT_ATOMS: atom_id res chain seq x y z
N MET A 1 -9.84 21.92 12.06
CA MET A 1 -9.10 21.35 13.23
C MET A 1 -7.65 21.28 12.83
N SER A 2 -6.88 22.12 13.47
CA SER A 2 -5.64 22.74 13.00
C SER A 2 -4.40 21.83 13.00
N ASP A 3 -3.41 22.22 12.19
CA ASP A 3 -2.00 21.73 12.07
C ASP A 3 -1.26 21.49 13.39
N PHE A 4 -1.86 21.85 14.50
CA PHE A 4 -1.32 21.70 15.85
C PHE A 4 -1.10 20.23 16.24
N TRP A 5 -2.01 19.32 15.89
CA TRP A 5 -1.90 17.90 16.25
C TRP A 5 -0.84 17.13 15.44
N ILE A 6 -0.58 17.54 14.19
CA ILE A 6 0.47 16.91 13.37
C ILE A 6 1.86 17.26 13.93
N ARG A 7 2.04 18.47 14.43
CA ARG A 7 3.33 18.91 15.03
C ARG A 7 3.59 18.29 16.39
N VAL A 8 2.56 18.06 17.21
CA VAL A 8 2.71 17.46 18.55
C VAL A 8 3.11 15.99 18.46
N PHE A 9 2.58 15.24 17.49
CA PHE A 9 2.97 13.84 17.28
C PHE A 9 4.41 13.67 16.77
N ALA A 10 4.91 14.60 15.97
CA ALA A 10 6.30 14.57 15.49
C ALA A 10 7.32 14.85 16.62
N PHE A 11 6.96 15.67 17.61
CA PHE A 11 7.87 16.07 18.71
C PHE A 11 8.02 15.01 19.80
N LEU A 12 6.99 14.19 20.04
CA LEU A 12 7.00 13.15 21.08
C LEU A 12 7.79 11.89 20.72
N LEU A 13 8.22 11.72 19.44
CA LEU A 13 8.91 10.53 18.96
C LEU A 13 10.44 10.65 18.87
N PHE A 14 11.04 11.79 19.21
CA PHE A 14 12.50 11.98 19.08
C PHE A 14 13.18 12.46 20.37
N PRO A 15 13.61 11.55 21.24
CA PRO A 15 14.52 11.93 22.32
C PRO A 15 15.98 12.01 21.82
N CYS A 16 16.60 13.15 22.03
CA CYS A 16 17.94 13.54 21.60
C CYS A 16 19.10 12.86 22.36
N SER A 17 19.25 11.54 22.34
CA SER A 17 20.49 10.90 22.81
C SER A 17 21.27 10.24 21.67
N GLY A 18 22.60 10.28 21.69
CA GLY A 18 23.46 9.75 20.63
C GLY A 18 23.23 8.28 20.30
N LYS A 19 22.89 7.44 21.29
CA LYS A 19 22.50 6.02 21.09
C LYS A 19 21.22 5.88 20.28
N LYS A 20 20.22 6.73 20.52
CA LYS A 20 18.94 6.72 19.79
C LYS A 20 19.07 7.22 18.35
N ARG A 21 19.97 8.21 18.10
CA ARG A 21 20.32 8.64 16.73
C ARG A 21 20.99 7.53 15.93
N LYS A 22 21.87 6.73 16.54
CA LYS A 22 22.54 5.60 15.88
C LYS A 22 21.54 4.49 15.55
N ALA A 23 20.63 4.16 16.47
CA ALA A 23 19.54 3.19 16.24
C ALA A 23 18.56 3.67 15.18
N PHE A 24 18.21 4.96 15.16
CA PHE A 24 17.37 5.56 14.13
C PHE A 24 18.02 5.46 12.74
N ARG A 25 19.31 5.83 12.60
CA ARG A 25 20.06 5.69 11.33
C ARG A 25 20.18 4.26 10.87
N ALA A 26 20.41 3.31 11.77
CA ALA A 26 20.46 1.87 11.43
C ALA A 26 19.11 1.39 10.88
N ARG A 27 18.00 1.71 11.55
CA ARG A 27 16.64 1.35 11.08
C ARG A 27 16.28 1.99 9.74
N HIS A 28 16.72 3.22 9.47
CA HIS A 28 16.55 3.83 8.15
C HIS A 28 17.37 3.12 7.07
N GLY A 29 18.56 2.65 7.41
CA GLY A 29 19.39 1.84 6.53
C GLY A 29 18.71 0.52 6.16
N GLU A 30 18.13 -0.19 7.13
CA GLU A 30 17.35 -1.42 6.91
C GLU A 30 16.13 -1.16 6.00
N THR A 31 15.39 -0.09 6.26
CA THR A 31 14.25 0.31 5.42
C THR A 31 14.68 0.60 3.98
N ALA A 32 15.78 1.31 3.78
CA ALA A 32 16.28 1.64 2.44
C ALA A 32 16.70 0.39 1.67
N VAL A 33 17.38 -0.57 2.33
CA VAL A 33 17.77 -1.85 1.72
C VAL A 33 16.54 -2.67 1.35
N MET A 34 15.55 -2.75 2.24
CA MET A 34 14.29 -3.46 1.98
C MET A 34 13.57 -2.85 0.77
N ASN A 35 13.36 -1.55 0.74
CA ASN A 35 12.66 -0.87 -0.36
C ASN A 35 13.39 -1.04 -1.70
N ARG A 36 14.72 -0.97 -1.71
CA ARG A 36 15.50 -1.27 -2.91
C ARG A 36 15.25 -2.68 -3.43
N LYS A 37 15.30 -3.70 -2.57
CA LYS A 37 15.03 -5.10 -2.97
C LYS A 37 13.60 -5.29 -3.50
N LEU A 38 12.61 -4.62 -2.92
CA LEU A 38 11.22 -4.70 -3.39
C LEU A 38 11.06 -4.05 -4.77
N ARG A 39 11.76 -2.95 -5.01
CA ARG A 39 11.77 -2.26 -6.31
C ARG A 39 12.47 -3.09 -7.38
N GLU A 40 13.62 -3.67 -7.09
CA GLU A 40 14.34 -4.58 -8.00
C GLU A 40 13.49 -5.79 -8.40
N LYS A 41 12.61 -6.26 -7.51
CA LYS A 41 11.65 -7.34 -7.78
C LYS A 41 10.37 -6.86 -8.49
N GLY A 42 10.24 -5.59 -8.81
CA GLY A 42 9.04 -5.02 -9.43
C GLY A 42 7.79 -5.04 -8.55
N ILE A 43 7.95 -5.16 -7.23
CA ILE A 43 6.83 -5.16 -6.28
C ILE A 43 6.35 -3.75 -6.01
N ILE A 44 7.27 -2.78 -5.90
CA ILE A 44 6.95 -1.37 -5.69
C ILE A 44 7.50 -0.50 -6.80
N GLY A 45 6.74 0.55 -7.15
CA GLY A 45 7.15 1.57 -8.11
C GLY A 45 8.21 2.53 -7.57
N ARG A 46 8.70 3.44 -8.43
CA ARG A 46 9.66 4.48 -8.07
C ARG A 46 9.08 5.39 -6.99
N ASP A 47 9.92 5.97 -6.16
CA ASP A 47 9.59 6.94 -5.10
C ASP A 47 8.56 6.44 -4.07
N THR A 48 8.26 5.13 -4.08
CA THR A 48 7.47 4.45 -3.06
C THR A 48 8.38 3.99 -1.93
N TYR A 49 7.94 4.21 -0.70
CA TYR A 49 8.59 3.65 0.48
C TYR A 49 7.62 2.86 1.35
N ILE A 50 8.17 1.83 1.99
CA ILE A 50 7.45 0.95 2.93
C ILE A 50 8.20 0.99 4.26
N GLY A 51 7.46 1.27 5.34
CA GLY A 51 7.98 1.30 6.70
C GLY A 51 8.28 -0.10 7.26
N LEU A 52 9.18 -0.17 8.22
CA LEU A 52 9.57 -1.43 8.89
C LEU A 52 8.38 -2.12 9.54
N GLY A 53 8.42 -3.45 9.56
CA GLY A 53 7.36 -4.30 10.12
C GLY A 53 6.16 -4.49 9.19
N THR A 54 6.15 -3.84 8.02
CA THR A 54 5.12 -4.08 7.00
C THR A 54 5.39 -5.41 6.31
N VAL A 55 4.33 -6.20 6.14
CA VAL A 55 4.35 -7.53 5.55
C VAL A 55 3.51 -7.54 4.28
N ILE A 56 4.07 -8.06 3.19
CA ILE A 56 3.38 -8.35 1.93
C ILE A 56 3.31 -9.87 1.79
N ILE A 57 2.10 -10.41 1.83
CA ILE A 57 1.89 -11.86 1.86
C ILE A 57 2.06 -12.47 0.48
N ASP A 58 1.42 -11.91 -0.53
CA ASP A 58 1.47 -12.44 -1.90
C ASP A 58 2.53 -11.71 -2.73
N LYS A 59 3.48 -12.45 -3.27
CA LYS A 59 4.58 -11.90 -4.11
C LYS A 59 4.11 -11.30 -5.44
N ARG A 60 2.87 -11.62 -5.85
CA ARG A 60 2.22 -11.05 -7.04
C ARG A 60 1.64 -9.67 -6.79
N THR A 61 1.55 -9.25 -5.52
CA THR A 61 1.12 -7.88 -5.14
C THR A 61 1.94 -6.83 -5.88
N ARG A 62 1.28 -5.79 -6.33
CA ARG A 62 1.91 -4.65 -7.00
C ARG A 62 1.50 -3.35 -6.32
N ILE A 63 2.47 -2.47 -6.14
CA ILE A 63 2.32 -1.16 -5.49
C ILE A 63 2.89 -0.13 -6.43
N GLY A 64 2.12 0.87 -6.77
CA GLY A 64 2.48 1.92 -7.70
C GLY A 64 3.60 2.84 -7.22
N LYS A 65 3.73 3.97 -7.88
CA LYS A 65 4.75 5.00 -7.66
C LYS A 65 4.30 6.00 -6.58
N PHE A 66 5.25 6.65 -5.91
CA PHE A 66 5.02 7.73 -4.95
C PHE A 66 4.14 7.34 -3.74
N CYS A 67 4.04 6.05 -3.42
CA CYS A 67 3.25 5.60 -2.28
C CYS A 67 4.01 5.76 -0.96
N SER A 68 3.26 6.14 0.07
CA SER A 68 3.74 6.29 1.44
C SER A 68 3.10 5.24 2.33
N ILE A 69 3.80 4.15 2.62
CA ILE A 69 3.29 3.05 3.44
C ILE A 69 3.97 3.08 4.80
N ALA A 70 3.18 3.27 5.83
CA ALA A 70 3.66 3.37 7.20
C ALA A 70 4.18 2.03 7.74
N ARG A 71 4.53 1.99 9.02
CA ARG A 71 5.02 0.79 9.70
C ARG A 71 3.89 -0.17 10.04
N ASN A 72 4.25 -1.46 10.13
CA ASN A 72 3.38 -2.53 10.62
C ASN A 72 2.08 -2.65 9.81
N VAL A 73 2.11 -2.38 8.52
CA VAL A 73 0.98 -2.59 7.63
C VAL A 73 0.97 -4.05 7.17
N MET A 74 -0.19 -4.69 7.17
CA MET A 74 -0.39 -6.00 6.58
C MET A 74 -1.02 -5.83 5.19
N ILE A 75 -0.33 -6.29 4.14
CA ILE A 75 -0.82 -6.20 2.75
C ILE A 75 -1.08 -7.60 2.22
N GLY A 76 -2.34 -7.89 2.00
CA GLY A 76 -2.87 -9.21 1.73
C GLY A 76 -2.93 -10.06 3.01
N THR A 77 -3.93 -10.87 3.08
CA THR A 77 -4.10 -11.88 4.13
C THR A 77 -4.23 -13.24 3.47
N THR A 78 -4.13 -14.29 4.25
CA THR A 78 -4.54 -15.62 3.79
C THR A 78 -5.97 -15.88 4.21
N THR A 79 -6.70 -16.63 3.40
CA THR A 79 -8.06 -17.06 3.69
C THR A 79 -8.12 -18.57 3.87
N HIS A 80 -9.18 -19.04 4.53
CA HIS A 80 -9.51 -20.44 4.70
C HIS A 80 -10.92 -20.70 4.17
N PRO A 81 -11.21 -21.89 3.63
CA PRO A 81 -12.56 -22.21 3.16
C PRO A 81 -13.50 -22.23 4.38
N THR A 82 -14.65 -21.59 4.23
CA THR A 82 -15.70 -21.56 5.26
C THR A 82 -16.86 -22.50 4.96
N ASP A 83 -16.86 -23.10 3.78
CA ASP A 83 -17.86 -24.00 3.21
C ASP A 83 -17.36 -25.45 3.05
N PHE A 84 -16.10 -25.74 3.46
CA PHE A 84 -15.58 -27.10 3.51
C PHE A 84 -15.91 -27.74 4.87
N LEU A 85 -15.79 -29.09 4.95
CA LEU A 85 -15.91 -29.83 6.22
C LEU A 85 -14.95 -29.29 7.29
N THR A 86 -13.82 -28.76 6.88
CA THR A 86 -12.81 -28.18 7.79
C THR A 86 -12.25 -26.88 7.20
N THR A 87 -11.97 -25.92 8.06
CA THR A 87 -11.22 -24.70 7.70
C THR A 87 -9.71 -24.94 7.67
N SER A 88 -9.23 -26.12 8.08
CA SER A 88 -7.81 -26.45 8.08
C SER A 88 -7.21 -26.39 6.68
N PRO A 89 -5.97 -25.93 6.52
CA PRO A 89 -5.29 -25.92 5.22
C PRO A 89 -4.83 -27.31 4.74
N ILE A 90 -4.91 -28.35 5.59
CA ILE A 90 -4.39 -29.69 5.28
C ILE A 90 -4.93 -30.24 3.94
N PRO A 91 -6.24 -30.14 3.60
CA PRO A 91 -6.75 -30.71 2.35
C PRO A 91 -6.34 -29.97 1.07
N TYR A 92 -5.80 -28.77 1.13
CA TYR A 92 -5.42 -27.98 -0.05
C TYR A 92 -3.99 -27.45 -0.02
N ARG A 93 -3.29 -27.66 1.10
CA ARG A 93 -1.91 -27.24 1.27
C ARG A 93 -1.21 -28.28 2.13
N ASN A 94 -0.27 -29.01 1.56
CA ASN A 94 0.49 -29.99 2.33
C ASN A 94 1.26 -29.28 3.46
N MET A 95 0.71 -29.35 4.67
CA MET A 95 1.21 -28.69 5.88
C MET A 95 1.93 -29.64 6.85
N HIS A 96 2.23 -30.88 6.41
CA HIS A 96 2.83 -31.90 7.27
C HIS A 96 4.08 -31.40 8.02
N SER A 97 4.96 -30.67 7.34
CA SER A 97 6.17 -30.08 7.95
C SER A 97 5.89 -29.03 9.04
N VAL A 98 4.67 -28.56 9.14
CA VAL A 98 4.25 -27.54 10.13
C VAL A 98 3.39 -28.15 11.24
N THR A 99 2.51 -29.08 10.87
CA THR A 99 1.51 -29.64 11.81
C THR A 99 1.93 -30.98 12.41
N GLU A 100 2.91 -31.67 11.80
CA GLU A 100 3.36 -33.03 12.18
C GLU A 100 2.20 -34.04 12.26
N GLY A 101 1.08 -33.75 11.60
CA GLY A 101 -0.19 -34.48 11.69
C GLY A 101 -0.53 -35.23 10.41
N LEU A 102 -1.80 -35.22 10.05
CA LEU A 102 -2.34 -35.92 8.89
C LEU A 102 -1.70 -35.44 7.59
N VAL A 103 -1.36 -36.38 6.72
CA VAL A 103 -0.96 -36.16 5.34
C VAL A 103 -2.10 -36.59 4.45
N PHE A 104 -2.64 -35.65 3.68
CA PHE A 104 -3.61 -35.98 2.65
C PHE A 104 -2.88 -36.56 1.44
N PRO A 105 -3.35 -37.67 0.89
CA PRO A 105 -2.88 -38.18 -0.39
C PRO A 105 -3.06 -37.14 -1.49
N ASP A 106 -2.13 -37.06 -2.45
CA ASP A 106 -2.15 -36.05 -3.51
C ASP A 106 -3.43 -36.09 -4.36
N ASP A 107 -3.99 -37.28 -4.59
CA ASP A 107 -5.25 -37.51 -5.30
C ASP A 107 -6.50 -37.04 -4.55
N LYS A 108 -6.37 -36.72 -3.25
CA LYS A 108 -7.43 -36.18 -2.39
C LYS A 108 -7.27 -34.72 -2.05
N LEU A 109 -6.19 -34.09 -2.53
CA LEU A 109 -6.02 -32.65 -2.37
C LEU A 109 -7.07 -31.89 -3.18
N VAL A 110 -7.69 -30.90 -2.56
CA VAL A 110 -8.67 -30.03 -3.20
C VAL A 110 -8.02 -28.72 -3.64
N ASN A 111 -8.49 -28.17 -4.74
CA ASN A 111 -7.99 -26.88 -5.22
C ASN A 111 -8.67 -25.75 -4.45
N TYR A 112 -7.87 -24.95 -3.73
CA TYR A 112 -8.34 -23.78 -3.01
C TYR A 112 -7.33 -22.63 -3.12
N THR A 113 -7.81 -21.46 -3.51
CA THR A 113 -6.99 -20.24 -3.59
C THR A 113 -7.00 -19.53 -2.24
N TYR A 114 -5.98 -19.74 -1.44
CA TYR A 114 -5.86 -19.20 -0.08
C TYR A 114 -5.26 -17.78 0.00
N SER A 115 -4.83 -17.22 -1.11
CA SER A 115 -4.24 -15.87 -1.20
C SER A 115 -4.44 -15.31 -2.61
N ARG A 116 -4.86 -14.07 -2.68
CA ARG A 116 -5.00 -13.29 -3.90
C ARG A 116 -4.11 -12.06 -3.82
N PRO A 117 -3.47 -11.63 -4.92
CA PRO A 117 -2.63 -10.44 -4.91
C PRO A 117 -3.46 -9.18 -4.62
N VAL A 118 -2.85 -8.23 -3.94
CA VAL A 118 -3.37 -6.88 -3.74
C VAL A 118 -2.77 -5.98 -4.83
N THR A 119 -3.59 -5.09 -5.38
CA THR A 119 -3.13 -4.05 -6.30
C THR A 119 -3.28 -2.70 -5.63
N ILE A 120 -2.18 -1.95 -5.54
CA ILE A 120 -2.17 -0.60 -4.97
C ILE A 120 -1.72 0.36 -6.06
N GLY A 121 -2.54 1.36 -6.35
CA GLY A 121 -2.27 2.41 -7.33
C GLY A 121 -1.09 3.30 -6.94
N ASN A 122 -1.02 4.46 -7.57
CA ASN A 122 0.03 5.46 -7.36
C ASN A 122 -0.41 6.51 -6.33
N ASP A 123 0.54 7.18 -5.68
CA ASP A 123 0.28 8.27 -4.71
C ASP A 123 -0.65 7.83 -3.54
N VAL A 124 -0.58 6.56 -3.14
CA VAL A 124 -1.40 6.01 -2.07
C VAL A 124 -0.69 6.21 -0.73
N TRP A 125 -1.43 6.69 0.27
CA TRP A 125 -0.98 6.74 1.65
C TRP A 125 -1.67 5.69 2.49
N ILE A 126 -0.90 4.79 3.13
CA ILE A 126 -1.41 3.78 4.06
C ILE A 126 -0.87 4.07 5.46
N GLY A 127 -1.79 4.35 6.38
CA GLY A 127 -1.50 4.62 7.78
C GLY A 127 -0.99 3.38 8.54
N MET A 128 -0.31 3.63 9.64
CA MET A 128 0.29 2.60 10.50
C MET A 128 -0.76 1.58 11.01
N ASN A 129 -0.36 0.31 11.10
CA ASN A 129 -1.19 -0.80 11.57
C ASN A 129 -2.45 -1.07 10.72
N ALA A 130 -2.56 -0.54 9.52
CA ALA A 130 -3.65 -0.89 8.62
C ALA A 130 -3.51 -2.34 8.12
N VAL A 131 -4.64 -2.98 7.87
CA VAL A 131 -4.73 -4.31 7.28
C VAL A 131 -5.50 -4.22 5.98
N ILE A 132 -4.88 -4.65 4.89
CA ILE A 132 -5.51 -4.76 3.58
C ILE A 132 -5.78 -6.24 3.33
N MET A 133 -7.05 -6.61 3.16
CA MET A 133 -7.42 -7.99 2.86
C MET A 133 -6.89 -8.42 1.50
N ASP A 134 -6.85 -9.71 1.24
CA ASP A 134 -6.39 -10.26 -0.04
C ASP A 134 -7.34 -9.92 -1.20
N GLY A 135 -6.79 -9.81 -2.41
CA GLY A 135 -7.55 -9.54 -3.64
C GLY A 135 -8.09 -8.12 -3.78
N ILE A 136 -7.75 -7.22 -2.85
CA ILE A 136 -8.25 -5.82 -2.85
C ILE A 136 -7.47 -4.98 -3.86
N THR A 137 -8.20 -4.07 -4.51
CA THR A 137 -7.64 -2.99 -5.32
C THR A 137 -7.78 -1.65 -4.59
N ILE A 138 -6.67 -0.93 -4.44
CA ILE A 138 -6.64 0.44 -3.90
C ILE A 138 -6.30 1.39 -5.04
N GLY A 139 -7.23 2.31 -5.35
CA GLY A 139 -7.10 3.27 -6.45
C GLY A 139 -6.03 4.33 -6.19
N ASP A 140 -5.59 4.98 -7.28
CA ASP A 140 -4.60 6.06 -7.24
C ASP A 140 -5.00 7.17 -6.27
N GLY A 141 -4.05 7.72 -5.54
CA GLY A 141 -4.26 8.83 -4.63
C GLY A 141 -5.09 8.52 -3.38
N ALA A 142 -5.48 7.27 -3.14
CA ALA A 142 -6.27 6.89 -1.98
C ALA A 142 -5.49 7.05 -0.66
N VAL A 143 -6.22 7.24 0.42
CA VAL A 143 -5.68 7.32 1.78
C VAL A 143 -6.36 6.29 2.67
N ILE A 144 -5.57 5.44 3.28
CA ILE A 144 -6.02 4.44 4.26
C ILE A 144 -5.64 4.92 5.66
N GLY A 145 -6.63 5.15 6.50
CA GLY A 145 -6.41 5.58 7.88
C GLY A 145 -5.62 4.57 8.71
N ALA A 146 -4.91 5.05 9.72
CA ALA A 146 -4.18 4.18 10.63
C ALA A 146 -5.14 3.21 11.35
N GLY A 147 -4.75 1.93 11.47
CA GLY A 147 -5.55 0.88 12.09
C GLY A 147 -6.79 0.45 11.30
N ALA A 148 -6.99 0.95 10.08
CA ALA A 148 -8.13 0.55 9.26
C ALA A 148 -8.00 -0.89 8.76
N ILE A 149 -9.13 -1.62 8.68
CA ILE A 149 -9.22 -2.94 8.06
C ILE A 149 -10.01 -2.81 6.76
N VAL A 150 -9.28 -2.85 5.64
CA VAL A 150 -9.84 -2.69 4.29
C VAL A 150 -10.31 -4.04 3.78
N THR A 151 -11.61 -4.17 3.62
CA THR A 151 -12.30 -5.41 3.23
C THR A 151 -12.92 -5.35 1.83
N HIS A 152 -12.86 -4.20 1.15
CA HIS A 152 -13.39 -3.97 -0.19
C HIS A 152 -12.47 -3.02 -0.95
N ASP A 153 -12.60 -3.01 -2.26
CA ASP A 153 -11.87 -2.10 -3.12
C ASP A 153 -12.07 -0.63 -2.69
N VAL A 154 -11.01 0.15 -2.84
CA VAL A 154 -10.99 1.57 -2.46
C VAL A 154 -10.93 2.42 -3.73
N PRO A 155 -11.93 3.29 -3.95
CA PRO A 155 -11.92 4.18 -5.11
C PRO A 155 -10.72 5.13 -5.13
N PRO A 156 -10.30 5.60 -6.32
CA PRO A 156 -9.26 6.61 -6.43
C PRO A 156 -9.58 7.86 -5.59
N TYR A 157 -8.56 8.41 -4.94
CA TYR A 157 -8.63 9.61 -4.08
C TYR A 157 -9.61 9.50 -2.90
N ALA A 158 -10.17 8.33 -2.61
CA ALA A 158 -10.98 8.13 -1.41
C ALA A 158 -10.10 8.10 -0.15
N VAL A 159 -10.62 8.67 0.93
CA VAL A 159 -10.08 8.55 2.28
C VAL A 159 -10.95 7.57 3.04
N VAL A 160 -10.40 6.40 3.38
CA VAL A 160 -11.09 5.35 4.10
C VAL A 160 -10.51 5.14 5.48
N MET A 161 -11.36 4.82 6.45
CA MET A 161 -10.95 4.57 7.83
C MET A 161 -11.92 3.64 8.55
N GLY A 162 -11.49 3.08 9.67
CA GLY A 162 -12.33 2.26 10.56
C GLY A 162 -12.20 0.76 10.34
N VAL A 163 -13.00 0.01 11.10
CA VAL A 163 -13.05 -1.47 11.12
C VAL A 163 -14.53 -1.89 11.07
N PRO A 164 -15.01 -2.40 9.93
CA PRO A 164 -14.38 -2.41 8.62
C PRO A 164 -14.22 -0.99 8.04
N ALA A 165 -13.22 -0.78 7.19
CA ALA A 165 -12.96 0.52 6.60
C ALA A 165 -14.12 0.97 5.69
N ARG A 166 -14.49 2.25 5.79
CA ARG A 166 -15.51 2.89 4.95
C ARG A 166 -14.99 4.22 4.43
N VAL A 167 -15.51 4.64 3.28
CA VAL A 167 -15.20 5.95 2.71
C VAL A 167 -15.75 7.03 3.63
N ALA A 168 -14.85 7.83 4.19
CA ALA A 168 -15.19 8.97 5.04
C ALA A 168 -15.36 10.26 4.22
N ARG A 169 -14.52 10.41 3.19
CA ARG A 169 -14.55 11.52 2.24
C ARG A 169 -13.66 11.22 1.04
N TYR A 170 -13.65 12.10 0.06
CA TYR A 170 -12.64 12.15 -1.00
C TYR A 170 -11.62 13.27 -0.72
N ARG A 171 -10.43 13.18 -1.30
CA ARG A 171 -9.39 14.22 -1.19
C ARG A 171 -9.79 15.50 -1.93
N PHE A 172 -10.46 15.34 -3.07
CA PHE A 172 -10.87 16.39 -3.98
C PHE A 172 -12.32 16.14 -4.46
N ASP A 173 -12.90 17.12 -5.16
CA ASP A 173 -14.17 16.95 -5.89
C ASP A 173 -13.99 16.02 -7.11
N GLU A 174 -15.10 15.55 -7.64
CA GLU A 174 -15.13 14.57 -8.74
C GLU A 174 -14.42 15.07 -10.01
N GLU A 175 -14.60 16.35 -10.35
CA GLU A 175 -13.97 16.95 -11.52
C GLU A 175 -12.44 16.98 -11.38
N THR A 176 -11.94 17.43 -10.25
CA THR A 176 -10.51 17.43 -9.92
C THR A 176 -9.93 16.02 -9.94
N ILE A 177 -10.63 15.03 -9.36
CA ILE A 177 -10.20 13.63 -9.41
C ILE A 177 -10.10 13.13 -10.84
N ARG A 178 -11.11 13.38 -11.67
CA ARG A 178 -11.12 12.98 -13.08
C ARG A 178 -9.93 13.57 -13.85
N ARG A 179 -9.61 14.83 -13.62
CA ARG A 179 -8.47 15.54 -14.25
C ARG A 179 -7.14 14.93 -13.77
N LEU A 180 -6.97 14.70 -12.46
CA LEU A 180 -5.76 14.08 -11.88
C LEU A 180 -5.49 12.69 -12.47
N LEU A 181 -6.53 11.87 -12.60
CA LEU A 181 -6.42 10.53 -13.21
C LEU A 181 -6.05 10.60 -14.69
N LYS A 182 -6.49 11.65 -15.40
CA LYS A 182 -6.16 11.86 -16.81
C LYS A 182 -4.71 12.31 -17.01
N VAL A 183 -4.22 13.25 -16.20
CA VAL A 183 -2.87 13.81 -16.37
C VAL A 183 -1.77 12.88 -15.87
N ARG A 184 -2.08 11.96 -14.96
CA ARG A 184 -1.19 10.93 -14.42
C ARG A 184 0.20 11.49 -14.11
N TRP A 185 0.26 12.47 -13.21
CA TRP A 185 1.46 13.23 -12.89
C TRP A 185 2.65 12.35 -12.48
N TRP A 186 2.38 11.20 -11.84
CA TRP A 186 3.38 10.21 -11.41
C TRP A 186 4.09 9.48 -12.56
N ASP A 187 3.59 9.61 -13.78
CA ASP A 187 4.20 9.05 -15.00
C ASP A 187 4.99 10.09 -15.80
N ARG A 188 5.05 11.33 -15.32
CA ARG A 188 5.79 12.40 -15.97
C ARG A 188 7.30 12.26 -15.72
N PRO A 189 8.14 12.81 -16.61
CA PRO A 189 9.59 12.94 -16.39
C PRO A 189 9.91 13.76 -15.15
N ASP A 190 11.10 13.53 -14.57
CA ASP A 190 11.51 14.17 -13.32
C ASP A 190 11.58 15.69 -13.40
N ASP A 191 12.07 16.24 -14.52
CA ASP A 191 12.13 17.69 -14.77
C ASP A 191 10.74 18.34 -14.75
N VAL A 192 9.74 17.66 -15.30
CA VAL A 192 8.34 18.10 -15.24
C VAL A 192 7.84 18.07 -13.80
N ILE A 193 8.03 16.95 -13.09
CA ILE A 193 7.57 16.79 -11.69
C ILE A 193 8.21 17.84 -10.78
N LEU A 194 9.52 18.04 -10.89
CA LEU A 194 10.28 19.00 -10.09
C LEU A 194 9.88 20.46 -10.38
N SER A 195 9.24 20.72 -11.50
CA SER A 195 8.77 22.07 -11.87
C SER A 195 7.36 22.38 -11.35
N LEU A 196 6.68 21.43 -10.70
CA LEU A 196 5.34 21.60 -10.17
C LEU A 196 5.37 22.21 -8.76
N THR A 197 4.41 23.08 -8.48
CA THR A 197 4.14 23.62 -7.13
C THR A 197 3.11 22.71 -6.47
N MET A 198 3.56 21.68 -5.74
CA MET A 198 2.74 20.54 -5.32
C MET A 198 1.57 20.88 -4.39
N ASP A 199 1.55 22.06 -3.77
CA ASP A 199 0.45 22.58 -2.94
C ASP A 199 -0.54 23.45 -3.74
N ASP A 200 -0.25 23.75 -5.01
CA ASP A 200 -1.19 24.38 -5.97
C ASP A 200 -1.71 23.33 -6.98
N VAL A 201 -2.72 22.56 -6.56
CA VAL A 201 -3.29 21.48 -7.37
C VAL A 201 -3.83 21.99 -8.69
N GLU A 202 -4.55 23.13 -8.69
CA GLU A 202 -5.14 23.69 -9.91
C GLU A 202 -4.08 24.23 -10.88
N GLY A 203 -3.04 24.87 -10.37
CA GLY A 203 -1.88 25.30 -11.17
C GLY A 203 -1.13 24.10 -11.78
N CYS A 204 -0.96 23.02 -11.01
CA CYS A 204 -0.38 21.77 -11.50
C CYS A 204 -1.23 21.17 -12.63
N LEU A 205 -2.54 21.09 -12.45
CA LEU A 205 -3.46 20.54 -13.46
C LEU A 205 -3.39 21.35 -14.75
N ARG A 206 -3.53 22.68 -14.69
CA ARG A 206 -3.42 23.56 -15.88
C ARG A 206 -2.10 23.34 -16.63
N ARG A 207 -0.99 23.22 -15.89
CA ARG A 207 0.32 22.98 -16.51
C ARG A 207 0.40 21.61 -17.17
N LEU A 208 -0.04 20.54 -16.47
CA LEU A 208 0.05 19.17 -16.95
C LEU A 208 -0.88 18.87 -18.12
N GLU A 209 -2.05 19.50 -18.18
CA GLU A 209 -3.04 19.37 -19.25
C GLU A 209 -2.54 19.98 -20.56
N ASN A 210 -1.65 20.98 -20.49
CA ASN A 210 -1.02 21.59 -21.66
C ASN A 210 0.18 20.80 -22.20
N LEU A 211 0.58 19.70 -21.53
CA LEU A 211 1.64 18.81 -22.00
C LEU A 211 1.07 17.61 -22.77
N PRO A 212 1.86 17.03 -23.69
CA PRO A 212 1.47 15.76 -24.31
C PRO A 212 1.10 14.71 -23.27
N ALA A 213 0.23 13.76 -23.62
CA ALA A 213 -0.14 12.68 -22.72
C ALA A 213 1.11 11.95 -22.17
N PRO A 214 1.11 11.54 -20.90
CA PRO A 214 2.23 10.74 -20.39
C PRO A 214 2.31 9.40 -21.14
N PRO A 215 3.49 8.75 -21.18
CA PRO A 215 3.62 7.46 -21.81
C PRO A 215 2.64 6.45 -21.19
N SER A 216 2.18 5.51 -22.00
CA SER A 216 1.37 4.40 -21.47
C SER A 216 2.11 3.70 -20.34
N PRO A 217 1.41 3.20 -19.30
CA PRO A 217 2.04 2.38 -18.27
C PRO A 217 2.80 1.24 -18.96
N ALA A 218 4.06 1.03 -18.57
CA ALA A 218 4.75 -0.21 -18.96
C ALA A 218 3.92 -1.39 -18.44
N GLN A 219 3.57 -2.28 -19.36
CA GLN A 219 2.84 -3.51 -19.04
C GLN A 219 3.66 -4.44 -18.13
#